data_98b30caae09c036a53d8e131aab5b392
#
_entry.id   98b30caae09c036a53d8e131aab5b392
#
_cell.length_a   1.000
_cell.length_b   1.000
_cell.length_c   1.000
_cell.angle_alpha   90.00
_cell.angle_beta   90.00
_cell.angle_gamma   90.00
#
_symmetry.space_group_name_H-M   'P 1'
#
loop_
_entity.id
_entity.type
_entity.pdbx_description
1 polymer ?
#
loop_
_entity_poly.entity_id
_entity_poly.type
_entity_poly.pdbx_seq_one_letter_code
_entity_poly.pdbx_strand_id
1 'polypeptide(L)'
;MDRKEEIVMQTKGPENVKTRKPLIEALIGLGWSEKQIKSEPEWRVPKIPSEATKREKGQRFESYPVDLVIFDSEEHFDDWEHVQILFETKKPSVEEGISQLEIYLSLEPRAVAGYWTNGTQVSALYKTASGKYKRVDNVGLPRPTDNLFLPGDK
;
A
#
# COMPACT_ATOMS: atom_id res chain seq x y z
N MET A 1 -15.20 -10.85 -20.42
CA MET A 1 -13.85 -10.33 -20.28
C MET A 1 -13.74 -9.48 -19.03
N ASP A 2 -12.69 -9.63 -18.36
CA ASP A 2 -12.45 -8.82 -17.18
C ASP A 2 -11.83 -7.48 -17.57
N ARG A 3 -12.57 -6.41 -17.37
CA ARG A 3 -12.10 -5.08 -17.70
C ARG A 3 -10.82 -4.71 -16.96
N LYS A 4 -10.68 -5.14 -15.73
CA LYS A 4 -9.49 -4.84 -14.97
C LYS A 4 -8.26 -5.45 -15.60
N GLU A 5 -8.36 -6.69 -15.99
CA GLU A 5 -7.22 -7.33 -16.62
C GLU A 5 -6.85 -6.65 -17.90
N GLU A 6 -7.85 -6.27 -18.70
CA GLU A 6 -7.56 -5.55 -19.91
C GLU A 6 -6.87 -4.23 -19.65
N ILE A 7 -7.35 -3.48 -18.70
CA ILE A 7 -6.75 -2.19 -18.39
C ILE A 7 -5.29 -2.39 -18.00
N VAL A 8 -5.02 -3.33 -17.12
CA VAL A 8 -3.67 -3.59 -16.63
C VAL A 8 -2.77 -4.06 -17.76
N MET A 9 -3.24 -5.00 -18.55
CA MET A 9 -2.39 -5.61 -19.57
C MET A 9 -2.15 -4.73 -20.79
N GLN A 10 -3.05 -3.83 -21.07
CA GLN A 10 -2.97 -3.03 -22.28
C GLN A 10 -2.29 -1.68 -22.10
N THR A 11 -2.23 -1.17 -20.90
CA THR A 11 -1.63 0.15 -20.71
C THR A 11 -0.16 0.12 -21.02
N LYS A 12 0.30 1.24 -21.65
CA LYS A 12 1.67 1.38 -22.11
C LYS A 12 2.26 2.57 -21.47
N GLY A 13 2.75 2.82 -20.60
CA GLY A 13 3.29 4.03 -20.00
C GLY A 13 3.96 3.71 -18.68
N PRO A 14 4.18 4.72 -17.89
CA PRO A 14 4.78 4.53 -16.57
C PRO A 14 3.86 3.74 -15.64
N GLU A 15 4.41 3.30 -14.52
CA GLU A 15 3.68 2.49 -13.54
C GLU A 15 2.34 3.09 -13.13
N ASN A 16 2.27 4.42 -13.01
CA ASN A 16 1.04 5.06 -12.58
C ASN A 16 -0.09 4.84 -13.58
N VAL A 17 0.22 4.61 -14.86
CA VAL A 17 -0.79 4.33 -15.86
C VAL A 17 -1.03 2.84 -15.98
N LYS A 18 0.04 2.02 -15.97
CA LYS A 18 -0.06 0.58 -16.21
C LYS A 18 -0.57 -0.21 -15.01
N THR A 19 -0.31 0.27 -13.83
CA THR A 19 -0.61 -0.50 -12.62
C THR A 19 -1.36 0.32 -11.59
N ARG A 20 -0.90 1.53 -11.32
CA ARG A 20 -1.45 2.33 -10.21
C ARG A 20 -2.88 2.77 -10.45
N LYS A 21 -3.20 3.29 -11.63
CA LYS A 21 -4.57 3.71 -11.93
C LYS A 21 -5.55 2.55 -11.93
N PRO A 22 -5.26 1.44 -12.61
CA PRO A 22 -6.15 0.27 -12.51
C PRO A 22 -6.29 -0.24 -11.10
N LEU A 23 -5.22 -0.16 -10.29
CA LEU A 23 -5.28 -0.57 -8.89
C LEU A 23 -6.28 0.29 -8.12
N ILE A 24 -6.23 1.61 -8.29
CA ILE A 24 -7.15 2.50 -7.61
C ILE A 24 -8.59 2.18 -8.00
N GLU A 25 -8.85 1.97 -9.28
CA GLU A 25 -10.18 1.60 -9.75
C GLU A 25 -10.65 0.29 -9.16
N ALA A 26 -9.75 -0.68 -9.06
CA ALA A 26 -10.08 -1.98 -8.48
C ALA A 26 -10.42 -1.85 -7.00
N LEU A 27 -9.66 -1.04 -6.26
CA LEU A 27 -9.91 -0.83 -4.83
C LEU A 27 -11.26 -0.15 -4.61
N ILE A 28 -11.57 0.84 -5.41
CA ILE A 28 -12.88 1.50 -5.33
C ILE A 28 -13.98 0.49 -5.62
N GLY A 29 -13.78 -0.37 -6.60
CA GLY A 29 -14.74 -1.43 -6.92
C GLY A 29 -14.93 -2.42 -5.80
N LEU A 30 -13.95 -2.58 -4.92
CA LEU A 30 -14.05 -3.48 -3.77
C LEU A 30 -14.67 -2.81 -2.55
N GLY A 31 -14.97 -1.52 -2.62
CA GLY A 31 -15.67 -0.83 -1.54
C GLY A 31 -14.91 0.28 -0.86
N TRP A 32 -13.64 0.52 -1.23
CA TRP A 32 -12.89 1.62 -0.63
C TRP A 32 -13.38 2.96 -1.21
N SER A 33 -13.34 4.00 -0.39
CA SER A 33 -13.67 5.33 -0.85
C SER A 33 -12.45 5.97 -1.52
N GLU A 34 -12.69 6.62 -2.64
CA GLU A 34 -11.65 7.39 -3.30
C GLU A 34 -11.03 8.42 -2.35
N LYS A 35 -11.83 8.92 -1.41
CA LYS A 35 -11.39 9.96 -0.48
C LYS A 35 -10.48 9.44 0.64
N GLN A 36 -10.28 8.13 0.73
CA GLN A 36 -9.32 7.57 1.69
C GLN A 36 -8.10 6.96 1.01
N ILE A 37 -7.98 7.14 -0.30
CA ILE A 37 -6.86 6.61 -1.08
C ILE A 37 -5.97 7.76 -1.53
N LYS A 38 -4.67 7.66 -1.27
CA LYS A 38 -3.72 8.69 -1.69
C LYS A 38 -2.66 8.10 -2.58
N SER A 39 -2.46 8.70 -3.75
CA SER A 39 -1.40 8.30 -4.67
C SER A 39 -0.66 9.49 -5.26
N GLU A 40 -1.29 10.67 -5.30
CA GLU A 40 -0.67 11.88 -5.85
C GLU A 40 -1.03 13.07 -4.98
N PRO A 41 -0.02 13.78 -4.44
CA PRO A 41 1.37 13.38 -4.44
C PRO A 41 1.57 12.11 -3.63
N GLU A 42 2.67 11.43 -3.90
CA GLU A 42 2.94 10.16 -3.24
C GLU A 42 3.06 10.34 -1.73
N TRP A 43 2.68 9.28 -1.00
CA TRP A 43 2.86 9.28 0.44
C TRP A 43 4.34 9.14 0.78
N ARG A 44 4.77 9.81 1.83
CA ARG A 44 6.17 9.82 2.26
C ARG A 44 6.32 9.11 3.59
N VAL A 45 7.18 8.09 3.60
CA VAL A 45 7.48 7.32 4.81
C VAL A 45 8.85 7.73 5.31
N PRO A 46 9.03 8.04 6.61
CA PRO A 46 10.35 8.44 7.12
C PRO A 46 11.38 7.35 6.88
N LYS A 47 12.60 7.75 6.52
CA LYS A 47 13.65 6.79 6.18
C LYS A 47 14.16 6.00 7.38
N ILE A 48 14.21 6.63 8.55
CA ILE A 48 14.73 6.03 9.77
C ILE A 48 13.93 6.59 10.94
N PRO A 49 14.03 5.97 12.13
CA PRO A 49 13.25 6.43 13.28
C PRO A 49 13.44 7.90 13.67
N SER A 50 14.65 8.44 13.51
CA SER A 50 14.86 9.85 13.85
C SER A 50 14.11 10.78 12.89
N GLU A 51 13.92 10.38 11.64
CA GLU A 51 13.12 11.15 10.70
C GLU A 51 11.62 11.02 11.01
N ALA A 52 11.21 9.89 11.55
CA ALA A 52 9.83 9.71 12.02
C ALA A 52 9.52 10.68 13.16
N THR A 53 10.49 10.91 14.05
CA THR A 53 10.33 11.87 15.14
C THR A 53 10.13 13.29 14.58
N LYS A 54 10.88 13.64 13.53
CA LYS A 54 10.68 14.93 12.88
C LYS A 54 9.29 15.06 12.29
N ARG A 55 8.78 13.99 11.66
CA ARG A 55 7.42 13.99 11.10
C ARG A 55 6.39 14.23 12.19
N GLU A 56 6.56 13.57 13.33
CA GLU A 56 5.64 13.76 14.46
C GLU A 56 5.61 15.20 14.95
N LYS A 57 6.73 15.89 14.83
CA LYS A 57 6.82 17.29 15.27
C LYS A 57 6.44 18.28 14.17
N GLY A 58 5.98 17.78 13.03
CA GLY A 58 5.61 18.65 11.92
C GLY A 58 6.81 19.26 11.21
N GLN A 59 8.00 18.71 11.40
CA GLN A 59 9.22 19.20 10.78
C GLN A 59 9.47 18.47 9.48
N ARG A 60 10.29 19.08 8.62
CA ARG A 60 10.70 18.43 7.37
C ARG A 60 11.54 17.20 7.70
N PHE A 61 11.31 16.12 6.99
CA PHE A 61 12.00 14.85 7.23
C PHE A 61 12.40 14.19 5.92
N GLU A 62 13.45 13.36 5.98
CA GLU A 62 13.85 12.56 4.83
C GLU A 62 12.94 11.34 4.73
N SER A 63 12.60 10.98 3.50
CA SER A 63 11.53 10.00 3.29
C SER A 63 11.73 9.17 2.03
N TYR A 64 11.05 8.02 2.02
CA TYR A 64 10.86 7.22 0.81
C TYR A 64 9.46 7.48 0.27
N PRO A 65 9.30 7.52 -1.06
CA PRO A 65 7.97 7.59 -1.64
C PRO A 65 7.31 6.22 -1.64
N VAL A 66 6.04 6.19 -1.30
CA VAL A 66 5.23 4.97 -1.37
C VAL A 66 4.14 5.23 -2.42
N ASP A 67 3.92 4.28 -3.30
CA ASP A 67 3.07 4.51 -4.46
C ASP A 67 1.63 4.83 -4.12
N LEU A 68 1.09 4.16 -3.10
CA LEU A 68 -0.30 4.38 -2.74
C LEU A 68 -0.52 3.95 -1.30
N VAL A 69 -1.35 4.70 -0.58
CA VAL A 69 -1.74 4.33 0.78
C VAL A 69 -3.25 4.47 0.93
N ILE A 70 -3.79 3.67 1.85
CA ILE A 70 -5.19 3.79 2.24
C ILE A 70 -5.23 4.18 3.71
N PHE A 71 -5.99 5.22 4.02
CA PHE A 71 -6.25 5.65 5.40
C PHE A 71 -7.46 4.90 5.93
N ASP A 72 -7.57 4.81 7.23
CA ASP A 72 -8.63 4.01 7.85
C ASP A 72 -10.03 4.62 7.66
N SER A 73 -10.12 5.89 7.30
CA SER A 73 -11.39 6.54 6.98
C SER A 73 -11.14 7.77 6.13
N GLU A 74 -12.22 8.31 5.53
CA GLU A 74 -12.11 9.54 4.74
C GLU A 74 -11.69 10.72 5.60
N GLU A 75 -12.14 10.73 6.85
CA GLU A 75 -11.87 11.83 7.78
C GLU A 75 -10.40 11.91 8.15
N HIS A 76 -9.70 10.80 8.05
CA HIS A 76 -8.29 10.72 8.44
C HIS A 76 -7.35 10.79 7.24
N PHE A 77 -7.82 11.30 6.13
CA PHE A 77 -6.98 11.44 4.94
C PHE A 77 -5.77 12.32 5.25
N ASP A 78 -4.61 11.88 4.80
CA ASP A 78 -3.32 12.58 5.02
C ASP A 78 -2.81 12.57 6.46
N ASP A 79 -3.46 11.80 7.34
CA ASP A 79 -3.03 11.71 8.73
C ASP A 79 -2.16 10.46 8.90
N TRP A 80 -0.85 10.65 9.17
CA TRP A 80 0.07 9.54 9.27
C TRP A 80 -0.31 8.55 10.38
N GLU A 81 -1.02 9.02 11.41
CA GLU A 81 -1.47 8.14 12.49
C GLU A 81 -2.59 7.21 12.07
N HIS A 82 -3.14 7.40 10.88
CA HIS A 82 -4.28 6.63 10.39
C HIS A 82 -4.01 5.96 9.05
N VAL A 83 -2.74 5.82 8.68
CA VAL A 83 -2.37 5.02 7.52
C VAL A 83 -2.64 3.57 7.85
N GLN A 84 -3.46 2.92 7.06
CA GLN A 84 -3.87 1.54 7.32
C GLN A 84 -3.12 0.54 6.46
N ILE A 85 -2.98 0.81 5.17
CA ILE A 85 -2.39 -0.12 4.21
C ILE A 85 -1.45 0.64 3.28
N LEU A 86 -0.29 0.05 3.01
CA LEU A 86 0.65 0.58 2.02
C LEU A 86 0.60 -0.30 0.77
N PHE A 87 0.81 0.31 -0.38
CA PHE A 87 0.87 -0.40 -1.65
C PHE A 87 2.12 -0.01 -2.41
N GLU A 88 2.78 -1.02 -2.96
CA GLU A 88 3.90 -0.83 -3.86
C GLU A 88 3.53 -1.44 -5.21
N THR A 89 3.69 -0.66 -6.27
CA THR A 89 3.30 -1.11 -7.61
C THR A 89 4.54 -1.22 -8.49
N LYS A 90 4.49 -2.19 -9.40
CA LYS A 90 5.55 -2.39 -10.38
C LYS A 90 4.92 -2.56 -11.75
N LYS A 91 5.73 -2.41 -12.78
CA LYS A 91 5.27 -2.64 -14.14
C LYS A 91 4.92 -4.12 -14.32
N PRO A 92 4.04 -4.45 -15.26
CA PRO A 92 3.77 -5.85 -15.58
C PRO A 92 5.07 -6.61 -15.84
N SER A 93 5.13 -7.85 -15.36
CA SER A 93 6.27 -8.76 -15.47
C SER A 93 7.46 -8.46 -14.54
N VAL A 94 7.42 -7.39 -13.78
CA VAL A 94 8.47 -7.11 -12.78
C VAL A 94 8.06 -7.76 -11.48
N GLU A 95 9.01 -8.42 -10.80
CA GLU A 95 8.73 -9.14 -9.56
C GLU A 95 9.61 -8.69 -8.40
N GLU A 96 10.12 -7.46 -8.48
CA GLU A 96 10.95 -6.87 -7.43
C GLU A 96 10.12 -5.96 -6.53
N GLY A 97 10.66 -5.62 -5.38
CA GLY A 97 10.10 -4.56 -4.55
C GLY A 97 9.42 -5.01 -3.27
N ILE A 98 9.25 -6.32 -3.08
CA ILE A 98 8.63 -6.83 -1.85
C ILE A 98 9.46 -6.46 -0.61
N SER A 99 10.78 -6.55 -0.71
CA SER A 99 11.63 -6.22 0.43
C SER A 99 11.57 -4.74 0.77
N GLN A 100 11.39 -3.88 -0.23
CA GLN A 100 11.21 -2.46 0.02
C GLN A 100 9.90 -2.19 0.76
N LEU A 101 8.85 -2.91 0.40
CA LEU A 101 7.56 -2.77 1.06
C LEU A 101 7.68 -3.14 2.55
N GLU A 102 8.45 -4.17 2.86
CA GLU A 102 8.68 -4.55 4.25
C GLU A 102 9.35 -3.42 5.02
N ILE A 103 10.34 -2.77 4.41
CA ILE A 103 11.01 -1.64 5.02
C ILE A 103 10.02 -0.51 5.29
N TYR A 104 9.20 -0.18 4.30
CA TYR A 104 8.22 0.90 4.47
C TYR A 104 7.23 0.57 5.59
N LEU A 105 6.77 -0.67 5.66
CA LEU A 105 5.85 -1.08 6.72
C LEU A 105 6.49 -0.93 8.11
N SER A 106 7.79 -1.20 8.21
CA SER A 106 8.47 -1.07 9.50
C SER A 106 8.56 0.37 9.96
N LEU A 107 8.41 1.32 9.03
CA LEU A 107 8.54 2.74 9.31
C LEU A 107 7.19 3.44 9.42
N GLU A 108 6.09 2.71 9.20
CA GLU A 108 4.73 3.23 9.39
C GLU A 108 4.04 2.42 10.47
N PRO A 109 4.18 2.81 11.72
CA PRO A 109 3.76 1.94 12.82
C PRO A 109 2.27 1.62 12.87
N ARG A 110 1.43 2.44 12.28
CA ARG A 110 -0.02 2.21 12.29
C ARG A 110 -0.51 1.34 11.15
N ALA A 111 0.28 1.21 10.07
CA ALA A 111 -0.12 0.37 8.96
C ALA A 111 -0.15 -1.09 9.39
N VAL A 112 -1.19 -1.81 9.01
CA VAL A 112 -1.38 -3.21 9.43
C VAL A 112 -0.94 -4.19 8.35
N ALA A 113 -0.87 -3.74 7.10
CA ALA A 113 -0.51 -4.60 5.99
C ALA A 113 0.05 -3.79 4.84
N GLY A 114 0.80 -4.47 3.99
CA GLY A 114 1.26 -3.90 2.73
C GLY A 114 0.93 -4.85 1.61
N TYR A 115 0.67 -4.31 0.44
CA TYR A 115 0.37 -5.09 -0.75
C TYR A 115 1.30 -4.68 -1.86
N TRP A 116 1.82 -5.68 -2.55
CA TRP A 116 2.65 -5.50 -3.73
C TRP A 116 1.89 -6.03 -4.93
N THR A 117 1.90 -5.30 -6.02
CA THR A 117 1.28 -5.79 -7.25
C THR A 117 2.00 -5.23 -8.47
N ASN A 118 2.10 -6.08 -9.50
CA ASN A 118 2.58 -5.65 -10.81
C ASN A 118 1.44 -5.63 -11.83
N GLY A 119 0.19 -5.70 -11.35
CA GLY A 119 -0.98 -5.70 -12.21
C GLY A 119 -1.52 -7.09 -12.51
N THR A 120 -0.69 -8.12 -12.40
CA THR A 120 -1.12 -9.50 -12.63
C THR A 120 -0.96 -10.36 -11.40
N GLN A 121 0.02 -10.04 -10.58
CA GLN A 121 0.30 -10.77 -9.35
C GLN A 121 0.06 -9.84 -8.17
N VAL A 122 -0.43 -10.39 -7.08
CA VAL A 122 -0.63 -9.65 -5.84
C VAL A 122 -0.05 -10.46 -4.70
N SER A 123 0.80 -9.83 -3.91
CA SER A 123 1.36 -10.43 -2.70
C SER A 123 1.10 -9.48 -1.54
N ALA A 124 0.93 -10.05 -0.36
CA ALA A 124 0.65 -9.26 0.84
C ALA A 124 1.71 -9.53 1.89
N LEU A 125 1.98 -8.50 2.69
CA LEU A 125 2.77 -8.60 3.91
C LEU A 125 1.88 -8.17 5.05
N TYR A 126 1.64 -9.06 6.00
CA TYR A 126 0.82 -8.76 7.16
C TYR A 126 1.70 -8.61 8.38
N LYS A 127 1.42 -7.61 9.20
CA LYS A 127 2.09 -7.48 10.49
C LYS A 127 1.50 -8.50 11.45
N THR A 128 2.36 -9.18 12.18
CA THR A 128 1.91 -10.12 13.19
C THR A 128 2.03 -9.49 14.57
N ALA A 129 1.45 -10.15 15.58
CA ALA A 129 1.46 -9.64 16.94
C ALA A 129 2.88 -9.52 17.50
N SER A 130 3.83 -10.30 16.97
CA SER A 130 5.22 -10.24 17.40
C SER A 130 6.01 -9.15 16.71
N GLY A 131 5.40 -8.40 15.81
CA GLY A 131 6.07 -7.35 15.04
C GLY A 131 6.80 -7.86 13.82
N LYS A 132 6.72 -9.16 13.55
CA LYS A 132 7.27 -9.75 12.32
C LYS A 132 6.25 -9.65 11.21
N TYR A 133 6.70 -9.98 9.99
CA TYR A 133 5.82 -9.91 8.82
C TYR A 133 5.57 -11.30 8.28
N LYS A 134 4.36 -11.52 7.82
CA LYS A 134 4.00 -12.76 7.14
C LYS A 134 3.71 -12.43 5.68
N ARG A 135 4.48 -13.02 4.76
CA ARG A 135 4.26 -12.85 3.34
C ARG A 135 3.31 -13.93 2.83
N VAL A 136 2.32 -13.51 2.06
CA VAL A 136 1.39 -14.43 1.41
C VAL A 136 1.29 -14.02 -0.05
N ASP A 137 1.59 -14.96 -0.96
CA ASP A 137 1.54 -14.70 -2.38
C ASP A 137 0.19 -15.11 -2.97
N ASN A 138 -0.11 -14.57 -4.14
CA ASN A 138 -1.34 -14.91 -4.88
C ASN A 138 -2.59 -14.67 -4.06
N VAL A 139 -2.66 -13.49 -3.46
CA VAL A 139 -3.85 -13.08 -2.70
C VAL A 139 -4.68 -12.12 -3.53
N GLY A 140 -5.92 -11.89 -3.11
CA GLY A 140 -6.75 -10.84 -3.68
C GLY A 140 -6.39 -9.49 -3.06
N LEU A 141 -6.82 -8.42 -3.72
CA LEU A 141 -6.68 -7.10 -3.13
C LEU A 141 -7.56 -6.99 -1.90
N PRO A 142 -7.19 -6.14 -0.93
CA PRO A 142 -7.95 -6.06 0.31
C PRO A 142 -9.30 -5.38 0.10
N ARG A 143 -10.28 -5.79 0.91
CA ARG A 143 -11.59 -5.14 0.99
C ARG A 143 -11.68 -4.43 2.33
N PRO A 144 -12.52 -3.39 2.44
CA PRO A 144 -12.67 -2.68 3.70
C PRO A 144 -13.10 -3.57 4.87
N THR A 145 -13.79 -4.68 4.55
CA THR A 145 -14.30 -5.60 5.57
C THR A 145 -13.35 -6.73 5.91
N ASP A 146 -12.21 -6.82 5.24
CA ASP A 146 -11.27 -7.91 5.47
C ASP A 146 -10.57 -7.77 6.82
N ASN A 147 -10.31 -8.93 7.44
CA ASN A 147 -9.46 -8.99 8.60
C ASN A 147 -8.02 -9.10 8.11
N LEU A 148 -7.25 -8.04 8.28
CA LEU A 148 -5.88 -7.99 7.80
C LEU A 148 -4.87 -8.57 8.78
N PHE A 149 -5.33 -9.08 9.92
CA PHE A 149 -4.49 -9.83 10.84
C PHE A 149 -4.68 -11.31 10.58
N LEU A 150 -3.58 -12.06 10.58
CA LEU A 150 -3.66 -13.49 10.36
C LEU A 150 -4.24 -14.17 11.62
N PRO A 151 -5.00 -15.26 11.42
CA PRO A 151 -5.51 -16.01 12.56
C PRO A 151 -4.36 -16.46 13.45
N GLY A 152 -4.53 -16.31 14.76
CA GLY A 152 -3.53 -16.71 15.74
C GLY A 152 -2.45 -15.69 16.01
N ASP A 153 -2.43 -14.59 15.30
CA ASP A 153 -1.39 -13.56 15.46
C ASP A 153 -1.81 -12.39 16.34
N LYS A 154 -2.95 -12.51 16.95
CA LYS A 154 -3.49 -11.43 17.79
C LYS A 154 -3.07 -11.54 19.23
#